data_0330b3d8a64377280a0dff0c09b0c335
#
_entry.id   0330b3d8a64377280a0dff0c09b0c335
#
_cell.length_a   1.000
_cell.length_b   1.000
_cell.length_c   1.000
_cell.angle_alpha   90.00
_cell.angle_beta   90.00
_cell.angle_gamma   90.00
#
_symmetry.space_group_name_H-M   'P 1'
#
loop_
_entity.id
_entity.type
_entity.pdbx_description
1 polymer ?
#
loop_
_entity_poly.entity_id
_entity_poly.type
_entity_poly.pdbx_seq_one_letter_code
_entity_poly.pdbx_strand_id
1 'polypeptide(L)'
;MIYQRLMLVVCLVLLPLPIFAADDGYGYPIPGSYEATIIGTPAKLMPEFPANIPSRKLVLDVMPGRQKPAIFFYDEGLHSTFAYQKQKAPLVFLIAGAGASDRSAKLMTMMKALYQAGFHVITLPSPSNANFIISASQSKVTGDMTEDAADLYRAMEVAWKQVKGEIEVSSFNLCGYSLGGSQAAFVAKLDEERRVFNFRKVLMINPPVSLYSSVVSIEALLEQIPGGAKKQGVFFNKMLSKFSQYYRYGNFVAINDDFLYSIYKEKLFTREEAAGLIGLT
;
A
#
# COMPACT_ATOMS: atom_id res chain seq x y z
N MET A 1 -25.37 33.64 -43.38
CA MET A 1 -24.67 34.34 -42.27
C MET A 1 -25.19 33.99 -40.88
N ILE A 2 -26.45 33.77 -40.64
CA ILE A 2 -27.03 33.45 -39.32
C ILE A 2 -26.60 32.05 -38.83
N TYR A 3 -26.57 31.04 -39.70
CA TYR A 3 -26.17 29.67 -39.34
C TYR A 3 -24.68 29.53 -38.99
N GLN A 4 -23.78 30.31 -39.56
CA GLN A 4 -22.37 30.28 -39.19
C GLN A 4 -22.10 30.87 -37.81
N ARG A 5 -22.89 31.88 -37.38
CA ARG A 5 -22.76 32.45 -36.03
C ARG A 5 -23.36 31.54 -34.94
N LEU A 6 -24.41 30.78 -35.29
CA LEU A 6 -25.02 29.81 -34.38
C LEU A 6 -24.08 28.60 -34.14
N MET A 7 -23.36 28.17 -35.18
CA MET A 7 -22.38 27.09 -35.07
C MET A 7 -21.16 27.48 -34.21
N LEU A 8 -20.74 28.74 -34.27
CA LEU A 8 -19.64 29.24 -33.45
C LEU A 8 -20.00 29.34 -31.93
N VAL A 9 -21.25 29.66 -31.64
CA VAL A 9 -21.74 29.72 -30.23
C VAL A 9 -21.92 28.32 -29.65
N VAL A 10 -22.37 27.33 -30.44
CA VAL A 10 -22.51 25.95 -29.99
C VAL A 10 -21.14 25.28 -29.78
N CYS A 11 -20.12 25.59 -30.60
CA CYS A 11 -18.77 25.10 -30.39
C CYS A 11 -18.09 25.72 -29.15
N LEU A 12 -18.43 26.94 -28.75
CA LEU A 12 -17.86 27.58 -27.54
C LEU A 12 -18.47 26.99 -26.24
N VAL A 13 -19.69 26.45 -26.31
CA VAL A 13 -20.36 25.83 -25.14
C VAL A 13 -19.89 24.39 -24.88
N LEU A 14 -19.24 23.75 -25.88
CA LEU A 14 -18.71 22.40 -25.79
C LEU A 14 -17.20 22.32 -25.48
N LEU A 15 -16.54 23.46 -25.28
CA LEU A 15 -15.18 23.41 -24.73
C LEU A 15 -15.28 22.91 -23.30
N PRO A 16 -14.59 21.81 -22.95
CA PRO A 16 -14.52 21.39 -21.55
C PRO A 16 -13.88 22.55 -20.77
N LEU A 17 -14.69 23.21 -19.95
CA LEU A 17 -14.14 24.10 -18.92
C LEU A 17 -13.13 23.25 -18.15
N PRO A 18 -11.88 23.73 -17.98
CA PRO A 18 -10.97 23.06 -17.08
C PRO A 18 -11.68 23.01 -15.73
N ILE A 19 -12.09 21.82 -15.31
CA ILE A 19 -12.48 21.58 -13.93
C ILE A 19 -11.16 21.70 -13.19
N PHE A 20 -10.82 22.90 -12.74
CA PHE A 20 -9.91 23.06 -11.64
C PHE A 20 -10.62 22.35 -10.48
N ALA A 21 -10.20 21.13 -10.16
CA ALA A 21 -10.49 20.61 -8.85
C ALA A 21 -10.04 21.71 -7.89
N ALA A 22 -10.96 22.33 -7.20
CA ALA A 22 -10.61 23.20 -6.10
C ALA A 22 -9.67 22.35 -5.25
N ASP A 23 -8.47 22.86 -5.03
CA ASP A 23 -7.52 22.26 -4.09
C ASP A 23 -8.06 22.55 -2.67
N ASP A 24 -9.22 22.00 -2.38
CA ASP A 24 -9.73 21.82 -1.03
C ASP A 24 -8.86 20.72 -0.41
N GLY A 25 -7.54 21.00 -0.34
CA GLY A 25 -6.59 20.09 0.26
C GLY A 25 -7.26 19.54 1.50
N TYR A 26 -7.50 18.24 1.57
CA TYR A 26 -8.20 17.57 2.69
C TYR A 26 -7.61 17.92 4.07
N GLY A 27 -7.01 19.11 4.18
CA GLY A 27 -6.45 19.69 5.40
C GLY A 27 -5.13 19.05 5.84
N TYR A 28 -4.45 18.30 4.96
CA TYR A 28 -3.15 17.71 5.30
C TYR A 28 -2.11 18.83 5.53
N PRO A 29 -1.44 18.87 6.71
CA PRO A 29 -0.69 20.05 7.12
C PRO A 29 0.73 20.14 6.55
N ILE A 30 1.18 19.15 5.77
CA ILE A 30 2.57 19.05 5.31
C ILE A 30 2.59 19.19 3.79
N PRO A 31 2.95 20.39 3.25
CA PRO A 31 2.97 20.63 1.80
C PRO A 31 4.18 20.00 1.09
N GLY A 32 5.28 19.75 1.81
CA GLY A 32 6.50 19.16 1.24
C GLY A 32 6.35 17.65 1.02
N SER A 33 6.58 17.16 -0.20
CA SER A 33 6.41 15.75 -0.55
C SER A 33 7.34 14.82 0.22
N TYR A 34 8.60 15.20 0.46
CA TYR A 34 9.56 14.40 1.21
C TYR A 34 9.21 14.37 2.69
N GLU A 35 8.90 15.53 3.25
CA GLU A 35 8.47 15.67 4.63
C GLU A 35 7.19 14.86 4.88
N ALA A 36 6.20 14.97 3.99
CA ALA A 36 4.96 14.22 4.07
C ALA A 36 5.19 12.70 4.04
N THR A 37 6.15 12.23 3.22
CA THR A 37 6.49 10.80 3.12
C THR A 37 7.10 10.26 4.42
N ILE A 38 8.00 11.03 5.04
CA ILE A 38 8.68 10.61 6.29
C ILE A 38 7.77 10.71 7.50
N ILE A 39 6.96 11.78 7.60
CA ILE A 39 6.17 12.06 8.78
C ILE A 39 4.92 11.19 8.85
N GLY A 40 4.36 10.82 7.70
CA GLY A 40 3.09 10.09 7.67
C GLY A 40 1.90 10.98 8.05
N THR A 41 0.85 10.40 8.62
CA THR A 41 -0.38 11.10 8.99
C THR A 41 -0.51 11.17 10.52
N PRO A 42 -0.39 12.36 11.14
CA PRO A 42 -0.60 12.52 12.57
C PRO A 42 -1.96 11.96 13.03
N ALA A 43 -2.00 11.38 14.24
CA ALA A 43 -3.21 10.71 14.74
C ALA A 43 -4.46 11.59 14.70
N LYS A 44 -4.31 12.89 14.99
CA LYS A 44 -5.42 13.87 14.96
C LYS A 44 -6.04 14.09 13.56
N LEU A 45 -5.35 13.70 12.50
CA LEU A 45 -5.81 13.80 11.11
C LEU A 45 -6.22 12.44 10.53
N MET A 46 -6.00 11.37 11.28
CA MET A 46 -6.47 10.05 10.87
C MET A 46 -7.98 9.96 11.08
N PRO A 47 -8.73 9.33 10.16
CA PRO A 47 -10.12 9.03 10.40
C PRO A 47 -10.24 8.05 11.58
N GLU A 48 -11.35 8.16 12.32
CA GLU A 48 -11.64 7.20 13.38
C GLU A 48 -12.00 5.84 12.78
N PHE A 49 -11.26 4.83 13.18
CA PHE A 49 -11.52 3.44 12.81
C PHE A 49 -11.98 2.64 14.04
N PRO A 50 -12.82 1.60 13.83
CA PRO A 50 -13.15 0.67 14.90
C PRO A 50 -11.88 0.11 15.54
N ALA A 51 -11.80 0.11 16.87
CA ALA A 51 -10.67 -0.48 17.59
C ALA A 51 -10.51 -1.96 17.19
N ASN A 52 -11.62 -2.71 17.16
CA ASN A 52 -11.69 -4.10 16.74
C ASN A 52 -12.73 -4.30 15.64
N ILE A 53 -12.40 -5.13 14.67
CA ILE A 53 -13.32 -5.59 13.63
C ILE A 53 -13.37 -7.12 13.66
N PRO A 54 -14.52 -7.75 13.33
CA PRO A 54 -14.61 -9.19 13.18
C PRO A 54 -13.60 -9.67 12.14
N SER A 55 -12.57 -10.35 12.60
CA SER A 55 -11.51 -10.83 11.71
C SER A 55 -10.82 -12.06 12.29
N ARG A 56 -10.28 -12.90 11.42
CA ARG A 56 -9.50 -14.06 11.78
C ARG A 56 -8.32 -14.28 10.85
N LYS A 57 -7.31 -14.97 11.32
CA LYS A 57 -6.19 -15.45 10.51
C LYS A 57 -6.65 -16.58 9.60
N LEU A 58 -6.21 -16.55 8.36
CA LEU A 58 -6.22 -17.67 7.43
C LEU A 58 -4.79 -18.20 7.29
N VAL A 59 -4.66 -19.50 7.20
CA VAL A 59 -3.45 -20.19 6.76
C VAL A 59 -3.80 -20.93 5.48
N LEU A 60 -3.21 -20.50 4.37
CA LEU A 60 -3.57 -20.97 3.04
C LEU A 60 -2.52 -21.94 2.55
N ASP A 61 -2.95 -23.17 2.24
CA ASP A 61 -2.11 -24.18 1.58
C ASP A 61 -2.12 -23.94 0.06
N VAL A 62 -1.34 -22.96 -0.38
CA VAL A 62 -1.27 -22.54 -1.80
C VAL A 62 -0.45 -23.54 -2.62
N MET A 63 0.52 -24.20 -1.99
CA MET A 63 1.46 -25.13 -2.63
C MET A 63 1.51 -26.44 -1.83
N PRO A 64 0.50 -27.31 -1.94
CA PRO A 64 0.43 -28.56 -1.20
C PRO A 64 1.68 -29.43 -1.38
N GLY A 65 2.21 -29.95 -0.30
CA GLY A 65 3.39 -30.83 -0.31
C GLY A 65 4.73 -30.13 -0.54
N ARG A 66 4.74 -28.80 -0.57
CA ARG A 66 5.98 -28.05 -0.76
C ARG A 66 6.92 -28.19 0.44
N GLN A 67 8.14 -28.64 0.17
CA GLN A 67 9.19 -28.64 1.17
C GLN A 67 9.68 -27.22 1.43
N LYS A 68 9.73 -26.83 2.71
CA LYS A 68 10.21 -25.53 3.18
C LYS A 68 11.61 -25.68 3.76
N PRO A 69 12.46 -24.63 3.66
CA PRO A 69 13.74 -24.62 4.35
C PRO A 69 13.55 -24.83 5.87
N ALA A 70 14.44 -25.58 6.51
CA ALA A 70 14.31 -25.96 7.92
C ALA A 70 14.16 -24.76 8.88
N ILE A 71 14.76 -23.61 8.53
CA ILE A 71 14.65 -22.37 9.31
C ILE A 71 13.20 -21.82 9.40
N PHE A 72 12.31 -22.21 8.47
CA PHE A 72 10.91 -21.82 8.42
C PHE A 72 9.96 -22.96 8.87
N PHE A 73 10.43 -23.82 9.77
CA PHE A 73 9.65 -24.95 10.30
C PHE A 73 8.31 -24.54 10.93
N TYR A 74 8.20 -23.29 11.40
CA TYR A 74 7.02 -22.72 12.05
C TYR A 74 5.98 -22.17 11.06
N ASP A 75 6.31 -22.04 9.77
CA ASP A 75 5.39 -21.54 8.75
C ASP A 75 4.52 -22.67 8.20
N GLU A 76 3.25 -22.74 8.62
CA GLU A 76 2.30 -23.78 8.19
C GLU A 76 1.75 -23.55 6.77
N GLY A 77 1.70 -22.29 6.30
CA GLY A 77 1.20 -21.90 4.99
C GLY A 77 1.32 -20.40 4.75
N LEU A 78 0.69 -19.92 3.68
CA LEU A 78 0.62 -18.48 3.42
C LEU A 78 -0.34 -17.84 4.44
N HIS A 79 0.15 -16.83 5.15
CA HIS A 79 -0.65 -16.07 6.09
C HIS A 79 -1.52 -15.04 5.36
N SER A 80 -2.75 -14.93 5.79
CA SER A 80 -3.72 -13.95 5.33
C SER A 80 -4.64 -13.58 6.49
N THR A 81 -5.25 -12.41 6.45
CA THR A 81 -6.25 -11.99 7.44
C THR A 81 -7.57 -11.75 6.74
N PHE A 82 -8.64 -12.31 7.29
CA PHE A 82 -9.99 -12.20 6.77
C PHE A 82 -10.88 -11.43 7.73
N ALA A 83 -11.41 -10.28 7.27
CA ALA A 83 -12.44 -9.50 7.95
C ALA A 83 -13.77 -9.66 7.21
N TYR A 84 -14.87 -9.86 7.94
CA TYR A 84 -16.15 -10.23 7.34
C TYR A 84 -17.34 -9.48 7.93
N GLN A 85 -18.27 -9.12 7.05
CA GLN A 85 -19.58 -8.55 7.38
C GLN A 85 -20.56 -9.68 7.74
N LYS A 86 -21.58 -9.36 8.51
CA LYS A 86 -22.65 -10.32 8.84
C LYS A 86 -23.67 -10.51 7.72
N GLN A 87 -23.77 -9.54 6.83
CA GLN A 87 -24.71 -9.51 5.70
C GLN A 87 -23.96 -9.72 4.38
N LYS A 88 -24.73 -9.93 3.30
CA LYS A 88 -24.20 -9.94 1.94
C LYS A 88 -23.48 -8.61 1.63
N ALA A 89 -22.24 -8.71 1.19
CA ALA A 89 -21.39 -7.55 0.96
C ALA A 89 -20.39 -7.79 -0.19
N PRO A 90 -19.82 -6.73 -0.80
CA PRO A 90 -18.71 -6.90 -1.73
C PRO A 90 -17.46 -7.40 -0.98
N LEU A 91 -16.67 -8.24 -1.64
CA LEU A 91 -15.38 -8.70 -1.13
C LEU A 91 -14.25 -7.99 -1.86
N VAL A 92 -13.24 -7.56 -1.13
CA VAL A 92 -12.01 -6.99 -1.67
C VAL A 92 -10.80 -7.81 -1.21
N PHE A 93 -9.98 -8.23 -2.18
CA PHE A 93 -8.62 -8.69 -1.90
C PHE A 93 -7.71 -7.49 -1.80
N LEU A 94 -6.91 -7.42 -0.75
CA LEU A 94 -6.04 -6.29 -0.44
C LEU A 94 -4.58 -6.74 -0.42
N ILE A 95 -3.79 -6.30 -1.42
CA ILE A 95 -2.40 -6.70 -1.62
C ILE A 95 -1.46 -5.69 -0.95
N ALA A 96 -0.54 -6.20 -0.14
CA ALA A 96 0.47 -5.40 0.55
C ALA A 96 1.54 -4.84 -0.40
N GLY A 97 2.17 -3.73 -0.02
CA GLY A 97 3.36 -3.20 -0.69
C GLY A 97 4.61 -4.03 -0.42
N ALA A 98 5.73 -3.67 -1.06
CA ALA A 98 7.00 -4.40 -1.01
C ALA A 98 7.39 -4.85 0.40
N GLY A 99 7.74 -6.12 0.56
CA GLY A 99 8.20 -6.74 1.81
C GLY A 99 7.14 -6.88 2.91
N ALA A 100 5.97 -6.26 2.77
CA ALA A 100 4.99 -6.19 3.84
C ALA A 100 4.19 -7.49 4.01
N SER A 101 3.90 -7.82 5.28
CA SER A 101 3.05 -8.97 5.63
C SER A 101 1.56 -8.65 5.50
N ASP A 102 0.73 -9.69 5.58
CA ASP A 102 -0.74 -9.61 5.62
C ASP A 102 -1.28 -8.76 6.80
N ARG A 103 -0.46 -8.49 7.82
CA ARG A 103 -0.80 -7.75 9.03
C ARG A 103 0.07 -6.51 9.26
N SER A 104 0.77 -6.02 8.24
CA SER A 104 1.49 -4.75 8.34
C SER A 104 0.56 -3.61 8.75
N ALA A 105 1.05 -2.64 9.52
CA ALA A 105 0.23 -1.56 10.09
C ALA A 105 -0.60 -0.83 9.04
N LYS A 106 0.01 -0.48 7.91
CA LYS A 106 -0.67 0.19 6.78
C LYS A 106 -1.80 -0.68 6.20
N LEU A 107 -1.53 -1.98 6.00
CA LEU A 107 -2.53 -2.90 5.46
C LEU A 107 -3.71 -3.07 6.42
N MET A 108 -3.44 -3.15 7.74
CA MET A 108 -4.49 -3.24 8.75
C MET A 108 -5.34 -1.98 8.83
N THR A 109 -4.75 -0.79 8.67
CA THR A 109 -5.48 0.47 8.58
C THR A 109 -6.42 0.48 7.37
N MET A 110 -5.92 0.08 6.20
CA MET A 110 -6.74 -0.04 4.98
C MET A 110 -7.84 -1.08 5.13
N MET A 111 -7.55 -2.22 5.76
CA MET A 111 -8.55 -3.26 6.04
C MET A 111 -9.69 -2.71 6.92
N LYS A 112 -9.38 -1.93 7.97
CA LYS A 112 -10.40 -1.30 8.82
C LYS A 112 -11.25 -0.29 8.05
N ALA A 113 -10.62 0.54 7.19
CA ALA A 113 -11.33 1.49 6.33
C ALA A 113 -12.30 0.79 5.37
N LEU A 114 -11.85 -0.25 4.69
CA LEU A 114 -12.67 -1.03 3.77
C LEU A 114 -13.78 -1.80 4.50
N TYR A 115 -13.48 -2.34 5.67
CA TYR A 115 -14.49 -2.98 6.51
C TYR A 115 -15.58 -1.98 6.95
N GLN A 116 -15.19 -0.78 7.38
CA GLN A 116 -16.12 0.29 7.75
C GLN A 116 -16.97 0.76 6.56
N ALA A 117 -16.40 0.70 5.34
CA ALA A 117 -17.13 0.96 4.10
C ALA A 117 -18.04 -0.21 3.66
N GLY A 118 -18.17 -1.26 4.45
CA GLY A 118 -19.08 -2.36 4.23
C GLY A 118 -18.54 -3.52 3.40
N PHE A 119 -17.23 -3.65 3.24
CA PHE A 119 -16.62 -4.78 2.51
C PHE A 119 -16.27 -5.96 3.43
N HIS A 120 -16.36 -7.17 2.89
CA HIS A 120 -15.49 -8.26 3.34
C HIS A 120 -14.08 -7.97 2.84
N VAL A 121 -13.06 -8.25 3.62
CA VAL A 121 -11.67 -7.97 3.23
C VAL A 121 -10.80 -9.20 3.46
N ILE A 122 -10.04 -9.61 2.46
CA ILE A 122 -8.98 -10.60 2.57
C ILE A 122 -7.65 -9.91 2.28
N THR A 123 -6.75 -9.82 3.27
CA THR A 123 -5.43 -9.26 3.07
C THR A 123 -4.48 -10.32 2.55
N LEU A 124 -3.57 -9.94 1.67
CA LEU A 124 -2.50 -10.79 1.16
C LEU A 124 -1.15 -10.12 1.39
N PRO A 125 -0.14 -10.84 1.86
CA PRO A 125 1.20 -10.31 1.94
C PRO A 125 1.75 -10.02 0.54
N SER A 126 2.76 -9.16 0.47
CA SER A 126 3.49 -8.92 -0.76
C SER A 126 4.14 -10.20 -1.28
N PRO A 127 4.18 -10.46 -2.59
CA PRO A 127 5.03 -11.50 -3.18
C PRO A 127 6.51 -11.43 -2.76
N SER A 128 7.00 -10.25 -2.41
CA SER A 128 8.37 -10.08 -1.89
C SER A 128 8.50 -10.32 -0.37
N ASN A 129 7.42 -10.68 0.33
CA ASN A 129 7.48 -11.09 1.73
C ASN A 129 7.98 -12.54 1.86
N ALA A 130 8.82 -12.82 2.86
CA ALA A 130 9.42 -14.14 3.06
C ALA A 130 8.37 -15.26 3.17
N ASN A 131 7.27 -15.05 3.93
CA ASN A 131 6.20 -16.03 4.04
C ASN A 131 5.53 -16.31 2.69
N PHE A 132 5.34 -15.29 1.82
CA PHE A 132 4.80 -15.49 0.47
C PHE A 132 5.76 -16.29 -0.41
N ILE A 133 7.04 -15.92 -0.44
CA ILE A 133 8.07 -16.59 -1.25
C ILE A 133 8.12 -18.08 -0.90
N ILE A 134 8.09 -18.40 0.39
CA ILE A 134 8.22 -19.78 0.86
C ILE A 134 6.94 -20.57 0.61
N SER A 135 5.76 -19.97 0.81
CA SER A 135 4.48 -20.69 0.86
C SER A 135 3.65 -20.59 -0.42
N ALA A 136 3.89 -19.62 -1.30
CA ALA A 136 3.02 -19.35 -2.45
C ALA A 136 3.75 -19.10 -3.78
N SER A 137 5.00 -18.55 -3.77
CA SER A 137 5.72 -18.26 -5.01
C SER A 137 6.16 -19.54 -5.74
N GLN A 138 5.83 -19.69 -7.02
CA GLN A 138 6.18 -20.86 -7.84
C GLN A 138 7.68 -20.96 -8.05
N SER A 139 8.30 -19.88 -8.51
CA SER A 139 9.75 -19.82 -8.83
C SER A 139 10.62 -19.62 -7.58
N LYS A 140 10.06 -19.23 -6.44
CA LYS A 140 10.76 -18.75 -5.24
C LYS A 140 11.59 -17.49 -5.48
N VAL A 141 11.34 -16.81 -6.58
CA VAL A 141 11.94 -15.54 -6.96
C VAL A 141 10.79 -14.53 -7.12
N THR A 142 10.96 -13.35 -6.59
CA THR A 142 9.98 -12.27 -6.71
C THR A 142 10.46 -11.18 -7.65
N GLY A 143 9.54 -10.43 -8.24
CA GLY A 143 9.83 -9.28 -9.11
C GLY A 143 9.47 -9.48 -10.57
N ASP A 144 9.21 -10.71 -11.03
CA ASP A 144 8.48 -10.93 -12.27
C ASP A 144 6.99 -10.69 -12.03
N MET A 145 6.48 -9.58 -12.55
CA MET A 145 5.10 -9.15 -12.29
C MET A 145 4.06 -10.14 -12.79
N THR A 146 4.36 -10.90 -13.84
CA THR A 146 3.47 -11.90 -14.41
C THR A 146 3.41 -13.14 -13.54
N GLU A 147 4.56 -13.63 -13.09
CA GLU A 147 4.64 -14.76 -12.14
C GLU A 147 4.04 -14.40 -10.80
N ASP A 148 4.42 -13.24 -10.24
CA ASP A 148 3.88 -12.73 -8.97
C ASP A 148 2.35 -12.62 -9.02
N ALA A 149 1.78 -12.14 -10.13
CA ALA A 149 0.35 -12.05 -10.32
C ALA A 149 -0.34 -13.42 -10.40
N ALA A 150 0.28 -14.39 -11.06
CA ALA A 150 -0.23 -15.76 -11.13
C ALA A 150 -0.22 -16.43 -9.74
N ASP A 151 0.82 -16.19 -8.95
CA ASP A 151 0.96 -16.69 -7.60
C ASP A 151 -0.05 -16.04 -6.63
N LEU A 152 -0.26 -14.72 -6.73
CA LEU A 152 -1.30 -14.00 -6.00
C LEU A 152 -2.69 -14.53 -6.38
N TYR A 153 -2.95 -14.74 -7.65
CA TYR A 153 -4.23 -15.23 -8.11
C TYR A 153 -4.55 -16.62 -7.52
N ARG A 154 -3.58 -17.55 -7.52
CA ARG A 154 -3.74 -18.85 -6.83
C ARG A 154 -4.02 -18.69 -5.34
N ALA A 155 -3.29 -17.78 -4.68
CA ALA A 155 -3.54 -17.50 -3.26
C ALA A 155 -4.96 -16.97 -3.01
N MET A 156 -5.47 -16.11 -3.90
CA MET A 156 -6.85 -15.61 -3.85
C MET A 156 -7.87 -16.73 -4.05
N GLU A 157 -7.65 -17.63 -5.01
CA GLU A 157 -8.53 -18.78 -5.24
C GLU A 157 -8.60 -19.69 -4.02
N VAL A 158 -7.45 -19.98 -3.38
CA VAL A 158 -7.38 -20.79 -2.16
C VAL A 158 -8.08 -20.07 -1.01
N ALA A 159 -7.83 -18.78 -0.82
CA ALA A 159 -8.49 -17.99 0.21
C ALA A 159 -10.02 -17.97 0.03
N TRP A 160 -10.47 -17.72 -1.20
CA TRP A 160 -11.90 -17.74 -1.52
C TRP A 160 -12.54 -19.11 -1.29
N LYS A 161 -11.89 -20.18 -1.72
CA LYS A 161 -12.37 -21.56 -1.47
C LYS A 161 -12.57 -21.83 0.02
N GLN A 162 -11.69 -21.29 0.87
CA GLN A 162 -11.74 -21.51 2.32
C GLN A 162 -12.90 -20.74 2.99
N VAL A 163 -13.29 -19.55 2.47
CA VAL A 163 -14.28 -18.68 3.14
C VAL A 163 -15.65 -18.65 2.45
N LYS A 164 -15.77 -19.12 1.21
CA LYS A 164 -17.01 -18.99 0.40
C LYS A 164 -18.27 -19.60 1.00
N GLY A 165 -18.14 -20.56 1.93
CA GLY A 165 -19.26 -21.17 2.65
C GLY A 165 -19.71 -20.39 3.90
N GLU A 166 -18.97 -19.33 4.29
CA GLU A 166 -19.20 -18.59 5.52
C GLU A 166 -19.82 -17.20 5.27
N ILE A 167 -19.71 -16.68 4.05
CA ILE A 167 -20.16 -15.32 3.68
C ILE A 167 -20.90 -15.31 2.35
N GLU A 168 -21.77 -14.32 2.20
CA GLU A 168 -22.40 -14.00 0.91
C GLU A 168 -21.70 -12.82 0.24
N VAL A 169 -21.14 -13.05 -0.96
CA VAL A 169 -20.44 -12.02 -1.74
C VAL A 169 -21.32 -11.46 -2.85
N SER A 170 -21.43 -10.14 -2.92
CA SER A 170 -22.19 -9.45 -3.98
C SER A 170 -21.33 -9.11 -5.21
N SER A 171 -20.04 -8.90 -5.04
CA SER A 171 -19.06 -8.66 -6.10
C SER A 171 -17.64 -8.81 -5.56
N PHE A 172 -16.71 -9.15 -6.45
CA PHE A 172 -15.29 -9.16 -6.12
C PHE A 172 -14.63 -7.85 -6.54
N ASN A 173 -13.68 -7.40 -5.72
CA ASN A 173 -12.91 -6.20 -5.95
C ASN A 173 -11.45 -6.47 -5.57
N LEU A 174 -10.56 -5.64 -6.09
CA LEU A 174 -9.13 -5.76 -5.86
C LEU A 174 -8.57 -4.42 -5.41
N CYS A 175 -7.69 -4.43 -4.43
CA CYS A 175 -6.98 -3.25 -3.97
C CYS A 175 -5.52 -3.60 -3.70
N GLY A 176 -4.61 -2.67 -3.98
CA GLY A 176 -3.21 -2.82 -3.61
C GLY A 176 -2.54 -1.46 -3.45
N TYR A 177 -1.52 -1.39 -2.61
CA TYR A 177 -0.74 -0.17 -2.45
C TYR A 177 0.72 -0.38 -2.79
N SER A 178 1.41 0.66 -3.29
CA SER A 178 2.80 0.60 -3.69
C SER A 178 3.03 -0.55 -4.69
N LEU A 179 4.00 -1.43 -4.49
CA LEU A 179 4.22 -2.62 -5.31
C LEU A 179 2.96 -3.49 -5.46
N GLY A 180 2.18 -3.66 -4.36
CA GLY A 180 0.89 -4.37 -4.40
C GLY A 180 -0.13 -3.71 -5.33
N GLY A 181 -0.06 -2.39 -5.53
CA GLY A 181 -0.88 -1.67 -6.50
C GLY A 181 -0.51 -2.03 -7.95
N SER A 182 0.78 -2.15 -8.27
CA SER A 182 1.23 -2.62 -9.59
C SER A 182 0.82 -4.08 -9.80
N GLN A 183 1.02 -4.94 -8.81
CA GLN A 183 0.61 -6.34 -8.87
C GLN A 183 -0.90 -6.49 -9.06
N ALA A 184 -1.71 -5.61 -8.45
CA ALA A 184 -3.16 -5.60 -8.65
C ALA A 184 -3.55 -5.36 -10.12
N ALA A 185 -2.81 -4.54 -10.87
CA ALA A 185 -3.05 -4.36 -12.30
C ALA A 185 -2.81 -5.66 -13.10
N PHE A 186 -1.72 -6.37 -12.81
CA PHE A 186 -1.41 -7.65 -13.47
C PHE A 186 -2.38 -8.76 -13.08
N VAL A 187 -2.78 -8.82 -11.80
CA VAL A 187 -3.83 -9.75 -11.33
C VAL A 187 -5.16 -9.48 -12.01
N ALA A 188 -5.56 -8.21 -12.13
CA ALA A 188 -6.79 -7.83 -12.83
C ALA A 188 -6.74 -8.23 -14.30
N LYS A 189 -5.59 -8.01 -14.98
CA LYS A 189 -5.38 -8.43 -16.36
C LYS A 189 -5.50 -9.96 -16.53
N LEU A 190 -4.92 -10.70 -15.59
CA LEU A 190 -5.03 -12.17 -15.59
C LEU A 190 -6.48 -12.63 -15.38
N ASP A 191 -7.27 -11.92 -14.55
CA ASP A 191 -8.68 -12.25 -14.32
C ASP A 191 -9.58 -11.99 -15.54
N GLU A 192 -9.22 -11.07 -16.45
CA GLU A 192 -9.92 -10.90 -17.72
C GLU A 192 -9.92 -12.18 -18.56
N GLU A 193 -8.85 -13.00 -18.43
CA GLU A 193 -8.68 -14.27 -19.12
C GLU A 193 -9.31 -15.42 -18.32
N ARG A 194 -9.00 -15.53 -17.03
CA ARG A 194 -9.44 -16.63 -16.17
C ARG A 194 -10.88 -16.53 -15.70
N ARG A 195 -11.38 -15.31 -15.49
CA ARG A 195 -12.77 -14.98 -15.13
C ARG A 195 -13.33 -15.70 -13.90
N VAL A 196 -12.46 -15.97 -12.90
CA VAL A 196 -12.90 -16.58 -11.66
C VAL A 196 -13.58 -15.56 -10.75
N PHE A 197 -13.01 -14.36 -10.65
CA PHE A 197 -13.52 -13.30 -9.79
C PHE A 197 -14.35 -12.27 -10.55
N ASN A 198 -14.00 -11.96 -11.78
CA ASN A 198 -14.59 -10.89 -12.59
C ASN A 198 -14.59 -9.57 -11.80
N PHE A 199 -13.40 -9.09 -11.42
CA PHE A 199 -13.25 -7.92 -10.55
C PHE A 199 -14.03 -6.72 -11.05
N ARG A 200 -14.96 -6.23 -10.22
CA ARG A 200 -15.80 -5.07 -10.54
C ARG A 200 -15.02 -3.77 -10.49
N LYS A 201 -14.12 -3.64 -9.52
CA LYS A 201 -13.26 -2.46 -9.34
C LYS A 201 -11.87 -2.88 -8.92
N VAL A 202 -10.88 -2.16 -9.42
CA VAL A 202 -9.47 -2.30 -9.03
C VAL A 202 -8.98 -0.94 -8.54
N LEU A 203 -8.55 -0.88 -7.29
CA LEU A 203 -7.99 0.32 -6.68
C LEU A 203 -6.48 0.15 -6.51
N MET A 204 -5.72 0.95 -7.22
CA MET A 204 -4.27 0.99 -7.15
C MET A 204 -3.83 2.27 -6.44
N ILE A 205 -3.21 2.13 -5.27
CA ILE A 205 -2.77 3.27 -4.45
C ILE A 205 -1.26 3.44 -4.61
N ASN A 206 -0.85 4.56 -5.21
CA ASN A 206 0.55 4.91 -5.48
C ASN A 206 1.38 3.76 -6.09
N PRO A 207 0.91 3.12 -7.18
CA PRO A 207 1.65 2.03 -7.81
C PRO A 207 2.86 2.58 -8.56
N PRO A 208 4.05 1.96 -8.46
CA PRO A 208 5.15 2.27 -9.36
C PRO A 208 4.81 1.81 -10.78
N VAL A 209 4.86 2.72 -11.75
CA VAL A 209 4.67 2.40 -13.17
C VAL A 209 5.88 1.65 -13.72
N SER A 210 7.08 1.98 -13.23
CA SER A 210 8.33 1.28 -13.52
C SER A 210 9.08 1.08 -12.21
N LEU A 211 9.28 -0.16 -11.82
CA LEU A 211 10.07 -0.52 -10.63
C LEU A 211 11.49 0.01 -10.74
N TYR A 212 12.13 -0.20 -11.90
CA TYR A 212 13.50 0.28 -12.14
C TYR A 212 13.61 1.80 -11.96
N SER A 213 12.75 2.57 -12.61
CA SER A 213 12.77 4.03 -12.51
C SER A 213 12.48 4.51 -11.08
N SER A 214 11.60 3.81 -10.35
CA SER A 214 11.28 4.13 -8.96
C SER A 214 12.48 3.89 -8.04
N VAL A 215 13.18 2.76 -8.19
CA VAL A 215 14.39 2.45 -7.41
C VAL A 215 15.49 3.47 -7.71
N VAL A 216 15.77 3.75 -8.99
CA VAL A 216 16.76 4.76 -9.38
C VAL A 216 16.42 6.14 -8.81
N SER A 217 15.14 6.51 -8.81
CA SER A 217 14.69 7.79 -8.23
C SER A 217 14.89 7.84 -6.71
N ILE A 218 14.62 6.73 -6.00
CA ILE A 218 14.84 6.63 -4.55
C ILE A 218 16.34 6.68 -4.23
N GLU A 219 17.17 5.93 -4.95
CA GLU A 219 18.63 5.96 -4.78
C GLU A 219 19.20 7.35 -5.01
N ALA A 220 18.70 8.10 -6.01
CA ALA A 220 19.13 9.47 -6.27
C ALA A 220 18.86 10.43 -5.11
N LEU A 221 17.94 10.11 -4.18
CA LEU A 221 17.71 10.90 -2.98
C LEU A 221 18.89 10.83 -2.01
N LEU A 222 19.69 9.76 -2.03
CA LEU A 222 20.92 9.65 -1.24
C LEU A 222 21.97 10.69 -1.62
N GLU A 223 22.00 11.12 -2.87
CA GLU A 223 22.92 12.16 -3.31
C GLU A 223 22.56 13.55 -2.75
N GLN A 224 21.34 13.74 -2.26
CA GLN A 224 20.88 14.99 -1.65
C GLN A 224 21.36 15.17 -0.21
N ILE A 225 21.87 14.12 0.45
CA ILE A 225 22.44 14.28 1.80
C ILE A 225 23.76 15.06 1.75
N PRO A 226 24.10 15.81 2.82
CA PRO A 226 25.38 16.54 2.87
C PRO A 226 26.58 15.60 2.73
N GLY A 227 27.31 15.73 1.63
CA GLY A 227 28.45 14.88 1.25
C GLY A 227 28.11 13.67 0.39
N GLY A 228 26.85 13.57 -0.11
CA GLY A 228 26.37 12.54 -1.04
C GLY A 228 26.28 11.14 -0.42
N ALA A 229 25.91 10.15 -1.22
CA ALA A 229 25.69 8.76 -0.79
C ALA A 229 26.89 8.15 -0.02
N LYS A 230 28.13 8.59 -0.30
CA LYS A 230 29.32 8.13 0.43
C LYS A 230 29.31 8.46 1.94
N LYS A 231 28.51 9.43 2.35
CA LYS A 231 28.37 9.87 3.76
C LYS A 231 27.10 9.35 4.43
N GLN A 232 26.40 8.40 3.83
CA GLN A 232 25.13 7.86 4.35
C GLN A 232 25.22 7.40 5.80
N GLY A 233 26.29 6.71 6.23
CA GLY A 233 26.47 6.28 7.62
C GLY A 233 26.64 7.45 8.61
N VAL A 234 27.35 8.50 8.21
CA VAL A 234 27.51 9.73 9.03
C VAL A 234 26.16 10.45 9.13
N PHE A 235 25.45 10.55 8.00
CA PHE A 235 24.13 11.14 7.96
C PHE A 235 23.12 10.36 8.84
N PHE A 236 23.07 9.05 8.72
CA PHE A 236 22.21 8.20 9.54
C PHE A 236 22.47 8.40 11.05
N ASN A 237 23.74 8.36 11.47
CA ASN A 237 24.10 8.58 12.88
C ASN A 237 23.72 9.99 13.37
N LYS A 238 23.86 11.01 12.50
CA LYS A 238 23.41 12.37 12.81
C LYS A 238 21.90 12.42 13.04
N MET A 239 21.12 11.80 12.16
CA MET A 239 19.65 11.77 12.27
C MET A 239 19.20 10.99 13.50
N LEU A 240 19.83 9.83 13.77
CA LEU A 240 19.55 9.03 14.95
C LEU A 240 19.85 9.82 16.26
N SER A 241 20.99 10.53 16.32
CA SER A 241 21.33 11.37 17.46
C SER A 241 20.32 12.50 17.66
N LYS A 242 19.92 13.18 16.57
CA LYS A 242 18.93 14.25 16.57
C LYS A 242 17.59 13.77 17.11
N PHE A 243 17.08 12.64 16.61
CA PHE A 243 15.82 12.06 17.04
C PHE A 243 15.88 11.55 18.48
N SER A 244 17.01 10.93 18.88
CA SER A 244 17.21 10.46 20.26
C SER A 244 17.25 11.61 21.27
N GLN A 245 17.88 12.73 20.93
CA GLN A 245 17.89 13.92 21.77
C GLN A 245 16.48 14.47 21.97
N TYR A 246 15.73 14.65 20.84
CA TYR A 246 14.38 15.16 20.91
C TYR A 246 13.44 14.22 21.68
N TYR A 247 13.58 12.90 21.50
CA TYR A 247 12.82 11.90 22.24
C TYR A 247 13.05 11.98 23.76
N ARG A 248 14.30 12.21 24.20
CA ARG A 248 14.65 12.31 25.63
C ARG A 248 14.06 13.55 26.30
N TYR A 249 13.91 14.65 25.58
CA TYR A 249 13.38 15.91 26.13
C TYR A 249 11.86 16.03 26.01
N GLY A 250 11.22 15.17 25.22
CA GLY A 250 9.78 15.15 25.01
C GLY A 250 9.08 14.03 25.78
N ASN A 251 7.81 14.19 26.06
CA ASN A 251 6.97 13.16 26.69
C ASN A 251 6.45 12.15 25.68
N PHE A 252 7.32 11.57 24.86
CA PHE A 252 6.93 10.62 23.84
C PHE A 252 7.03 9.18 24.36
N VAL A 253 6.04 8.36 24.02
CA VAL A 253 6.00 6.93 24.39
C VAL A 253 6.59 6.07 23.26
N ALA A 254 6.55 6.55 22.03
CA ALA A 254 7.03 5.83 20.85
C ALA A 254 7.50 6.81 19.74
N ILE A 255 8.38 6.32 18.87
CA ILE A 255 8.71 6.99 17.61
C ILE A 255 7.63 6.60 16.59
N ASN A 256 6.64 7.46 16.43
CA ASN A 256 5.50 7.28 15.54
C ASN A 256 5.23 8.57 14.74
N ASP A 257 4.15 8.60 13.96
CA ASP A 257 3.78 9.74 13.12
C ASP A 257 3.60 11.03 13.94
N ASP A 258 3.07 10.96 15.15
CA ASP A 258 2.91 12.14 16.03
C ASP A 258 4.26 12.68 16.51
N PHE A 259 5.20 11.80 16.85
CA PHE A 259 6.58 12.18 17.20
C PHE A 259 7.25 12.85 16.00
N LEU A 260 7.17 12.26 14.82
CA LEU A 260 7.75 12.82 13.60
C LEU A 260 7.10 14.16 13.21
N TYR A 261 5.78 14.27 13.40
CA TYR A 261 5.07 15.53 13.17
C TYR A 261 5.49 16.65 14.15
N SER A 262 5.77 16.31 15.41
CA SER A 262 6.28 17.31 16.37
C SER A 262 7.69 17.79 16.00
N ILE A 263 8.59 16.88 15.56
CA ILE A 263 9.90 17.24 15.03
C ILE A 263 9.78 18.17 13.81
N TYR A 264 8.83 17.91 12.92
CA TYR A 264 8.57 18.75 11.77
C TYR A 264 8.12 20.16 12.16
N LYS A 265 7.19 20.29 13.12
CA LYS A 265 6.73 21.60 13.61
C LYS A 265 7.85 22.43 14.23
N GLU A 266 8.78 21.80 14.90
CA GLU A 266 9.97 22.42 15.49
C GLU A 266 11.06 22.69 14.43
N LYS A 267 10.81 22.38 13.14
CA LYS A 267 11.77 22.57 12.04
C LYS A 267 13.13 21.89 12.28
N LEU A 268 13.12 20.73 12.94
CA LEU A 268 14.34 20.04 13.33
C LEU A 268 15.01 19.26 12.20
N PHE A 269 14.40 19.12 11.04
CA PHE A 269 15.07 18.56 9.85
C PHE A 269 14.73 19.35 8.58
N THR A 270 15.65 19.32 7.61
CA THR A 270 15.51 20.01 6.33
C THR A 270 14.86 19.10 5.29
N ARG A 271 14.49 19.68 4.15
CA ARG A 271 13.98 18.95 2.99
C ARG A 271 15.00 17.92 2.47
N GLU A 272 16.28 18.27 2.45
CA GLU A 272 17.38 17.39 2.01
C GLU A 272 17.57 16.23 3.02
N GLU A 273 17.44 16.52 4.32
CA GLU A 273 17.46 15.48 5.35
C GLU A 273 16.26 14.53 5.21
N ALA A 274 15.07 15.03 4.88
CA ALA A 274 13.90 14.19 4.59
C ALA A 274 14.12 13.34 3.33
N ALA A 275 14.63 13.91 2.24
CA ALA A 275 14.98 13.20 1.02
C ALA A 275 15.99 12.06 1.31
N GLY A 276 17.05 12.37 2.05
CA GLY A 276 18.07 11.38 2.43
C GLY A 276 17.52 10.24 3.30
N LEU A 277 16.57 10.52 4.19
CA LEU A 277 15.91 9.46 4.97
C LEU A 277 15.09 8.53 4.08
N ILE A 278 14.40 9.05 3.05
CA ILE A 278 13.67 8.22 2.07
C ILE A 278 14.66 7.32 1.31
N GLY A 279 15.78 7.89 0.85
CA GLY A 279 16.79 7.13 0.09
C GLY A 279 17.49 6.04 0.91
N LEU A 280 17.45 6.11 2.26
CA LEU A 280 18.01 5.08 3.15
C LEU A 280 17.06 3.88 3.37
N THR A 281 15.76 4.00 3.02
CA THR A 281 14.76 2.93 3.23
C THR A 281 14.68 2.00 2.03
#